data_50abd4988ad667819e342dcde97384c6
#
_entry.id   50abd4988ad667819e342dcde97384c6
#
_cell.length_a   1.000
_cell.length_b   1.000
_cell.length_c   1.000
_cell.angle_alpha   90.00
_cell.angle_beta   90.00
_cell.angle_gamma   90.00
#
_symmetry.space_group_name_H-M   'P 1'
#
loop_
_entity.id
_entity.type
_entity.pdbx_description
1 polymer ?
#
loop_
_entity_poly.entity_id
_entity_poly.type
_entity_poly.pdbx_seq_one_letter_code
_entity_poly.pdbx_strand_id
1 'polypeptide(L)'
;METKLRQLFALQQIDSSLDELEELKGDLPGRIRELEAQETALKDQLSSLETTMRTAFTQRDNADGEIISLREKAEKYKTQQFQVRNNREYDALTREMDAAQDTIVRLEKEMEMLEGKATLARSDIETVKVTLGELDGALGEKRAALAEVSKTTEEEEGKLRHEREKIVHRVAKGDLVQYERIRGAKKGKAVVPVRRGACGGCFARVPPQKLLELRQNSKIYLCEHCGRIIVSDEIAVGKTSPV
;
A
#
# COMPACT_ATOMS: atom_id res chain seq x y z
N MET A 1 -43.05 -14.86 -7.77
CA MET A 1 -42.00 -14.85 -6.75
C MET A 1 -40.82 -15.74 -7.14
N GLU A 2 -41.11 -16.90 -7.74
CA GLU A 2 -40.10 -17.85 -8.22
C GLU A 2 -39.04 -17.19 -9.15
N THR A 3 -39.49 -16.36 -10.12
CA THR A 3 -38.57 -15.63 -11.01
C THR A 3 -37.57 -14.80 -10.27
N LYS A 4 -37.98 -14.11 -9.20
CA LYS A 4 -37.07 -13.30 -8.33
C LYS A 4 -36.04 -14.18 -7.63
N LEU A 5 -36.46 -15.32 -7.07
CA LEU A 5 -35.56 -16.26 -6.40
C LEU A 5 -34.56 -16.85 -7.40
N ARG A 6 -34.99 -17.18 -8.62
CA ARG A 6 -34.08 -17.64 -9.68
C ARG A 6 -33.05 -16.56 -10.06
N GLN A 7 -33.49 -15.30 -10.19
CA GLN A 7 -32.58 -14.18 -10.49
C GLN A 7 -31.55 -13.97 -9.38
N LEU A 8 -31.98 -13.99 -8.10
CA LEU A 8 -31.08 -13.85 -6.97
C LEU A 8 -30.09 -15.03 -6.87
N PHE A 9 -30.55 -16.24 -7.16
CA PHE A 9 -29.69 -17.43 -7.18
C PHE A 9 -28.69 -17.40 -8.33
N ALA A 10 -29.13 -17.00 -9.53
CA ALA A 10 -28.25 -16.80 -10.69
C ALA A 10 -27.21 -15.71 -10.42
N LEU A 11 -27.61 -14.60 -9.79
CA LEU A 11 -26.66 -13.56 -9.34
C LEU A 11 -25.62 -14.13 -8.38
N GLN A 12 -26.04 -14.95 -7.41
CA GLN A 12 -25.14 -15.62 -6.49
C GLN A 12 -24.15 -16.56 -7.20
N GLN A 13 -24.59 -17.28 -8.22
CA GLN A 13 -23.69 -18.18 -8.95
C GLN A 13 -22.61 -17.38 -9.68
N ILE A 14 -23.00 -16.32 -10.39
CA ILE A 14 -22.04 -15.45 -11.08
C ILE A 14 -21.08 -14.80 -10.10
N ASP A 15 -21.61 -14.25 -9.00
CA ASP A 15 -20.75 -13.65 -7.96
C ASP A 15 -19.81 -14.67 -7.32
N SER A 16 -20.24 -15.92 -7.15
CA SER A 16 -19.36 -16.99 -6.64
C SER A 16 -18.26 -17.35 -7.62
N SER A 17 -18.55 -17.40 -8.92
CA SER A 17 -17.53 -17.62 -9.95
C SER A 17 -16.55 -16.45 -10.03
N LEU A 18 -17.03 -15.20 -9.90
CA LEU A 18 -16.14 -14.04 -9.82
C LEU A 18 -15.25 -14.07 -8.56
N ASP A 19 -15.80 -14.49 -7.41
CA ASP A 19 -15.02 -14.66 -6.16
C ASP A 19 -13.95 -15.77 -6.32
N GLU A 20 -14.28 -16.87 -7.03
CA GLU A 20 -13.32 -17.95 -7.35
C GLU A 20 -12.18 -17.45 -8.26
N LEU A 21 -12.49 -16.65 -9.29
CA LEU A 21 -11.47 -16.03 -10.14
C LEU A 21 -10.58 -15.05 -9.35
N GLU A 22 -11.17 -14.30 -8.41
CA GLU A 22 -10.40 -13.41 -7.54
C GLU A 22 -9.51 -14.20 -6.56
N GLU A 23 -9.98 -15.34 -6.05
CA GLU A 23 -9.16 -16.25 -5.23
C GLU A 23 -7.95 -16.81 -5.98
N LEU A 24 -7.99 -16.95 -7.32
CA LEU A 24 -6.84 -17.35 -8.13
C LEU A 24 -5.71 -16.31 -8.13
N LYS A 25 -6.04 -15.03 -7.96
CA LYS A 25 -5.04 -13.96 -7.78
C LYS A 25 -4.34 -14.08 -6.41
N GLY A 26 -4.97 -14.76 -5.45
CA GLY A 26 -4.46 -15.04 -4.11
C GLY A 26 -4.10 -13.77 -3.33
N ASP A 27 -2.96 -13.80 -2.65
CA ASP A 27 -2.43 -12.67 -1.88
C ASP A 27 -1.52 -11.72 -2.70
N LEU A 28 -1.31 -12.01 -4.01
CA LEU A 28 -0.42 -11.23 -4.88
C LEU A 28 -0.71 -9.73 -4.89
N PRO A 29 -1.99 -9.27 -5.04
CA PRO A 29 -2.29 -7.84 -5.00
C PRO A 29 -1.99 -7.18 -3.64
N GLY A 30 -2.15 -7.93 -2.57
CA GLY A 30 -1.79 -7.49 -1.21
C GLY A 30 -0.29 -7.32 -1.06
N ARG A 31 0.47 -8.33 -1.46
CA ARG A 31 1.93 -8.33 -1.43
C ARG A 31 2.55 -7.24 -2.29
N ILE A 32 2.03 -7.01 -3.49
CA ILE A 32 2.49 -5.92 -4.36
C ILE A 32 2.33 -4.57 -3.65
N ARG A 33 1.16 -4.30 -3.06
CA ARG A 33 0.93 -3.04 -2.32
C ARG A 33 1.88 -2.86 -1.13
N GLU A 34 2.18 -3.94 -0.39
CA GLU A 34 3.14 -3.90 0.71
C GLU A 34 4.54 -3.55 0.20
N LEU A 35 4.99 -4.18 -0.88
CA LEU A 35 6.30 -3.91 -1.49
C LEU A 35 6.38 -2.49 -2.09
N GLU A 36 5.31 -2.00 -2.73
CA GLU A 36 5.23 -0.63 -3.25
C GLU A 36 5.29 0.42 -2.13
N ALA A 37 4.68 0.15 -0.98
CA ALA A 37 4.79 1.01 0.19
C ALA A 37 6.22 1.03 0.75
N GLN A 38 6.91 -0.12 0.78
CA GLN A 38 8.31 -0.21 1.19
C GLN A 38 9.22 0.51 0.20
N GLU A 39 8.99 0.36 -1.10
CA GLU A 39 9.73 1.07 -2.16
C GLU A 39 9.62 2.59 -1.99
N THR A 40 8.41 3.09 -1.73
CA THR A 40 8.18 4.52 -1.50
C THR A 40 8.95 5.01 -0.28
N ALA A 41 8.88 4.29 0.85
CA ALA A 41 9.58 4.65 2.07
C ALA A 41 11.12 4.67 1.88
N LEU A 42 11.67 3.70 1.15
CA LEU A 42 13.10 3.66 0.83
C LEU A 42 13.53 4.80 -0.10
N LYS A 43 12.70 5.19 -1.07
CA LYS A 43 12.95 6.35 -1.95
C LYS A 43 12.95 7.65 -1.16
N ASP A 44 12.04 7.82 -0.21
CA ASP A 44 12.00 8.99 0.68
C ASP A 44 13.25 9.04 1.57
N GLN A 45 13.67 7.89 2.11
CA GLN A 45 14.91 7.76 2.88
C GLN A 45 16.14 8.11 2.04
N LEU A 46 16.23 7.63 0.80
CA LEU A 46 17.31 7.93 -0.13
C LEU A 46 17.39 9.43 -0.40
N SER A 47 16.27 10.08 -0.71
CA SER A 47 16.19 11.53 -0.92
C SER A 47 16.66 12.34 0.30
N SER A 48 16.27 11.90 1.49
CA SER A 48 16.71 12.53 2.76
C SER A 48 18.22 12.39 2.98
N LEU A 49 18.78 11.21 2.72
CA LEU A 49 20.22 10.96 2.84
C LEU A 49 21.04 11.77 1.82
N GLU A 50 20.57 11.84 0.57
CA GLU A 50 21.18 12.65 -0.48
C GLU A 50 21.18 14.15 -0.13
N THR A 51 20.08 14.64 0.45
CA THR A 51 19.96 16.02 0.93
C THR A 51 20.94 16.25 2.09
N THR A 52 21.03 15.33 3.02
CA THR A 52 21.97 15.38 4.16
C THR A 52 23.41 15.43 3.68
N MET A 53 23.79 14.58 2.74
CA MET A 53 25.12 14.55 2.15
C MET A 53 25.45 15.86 1.44
N ARG A 54 24.54 16.36 0.60
CA ARG A 54 24.69 17.64 -0.13
C ARG A 54 24.88 18.81 0.84
N THR A 55 24.05 18.87 1.88
CA THR A 55 24.11 19.93 2.88
C THR A 55 25.44 19.89 3.64
N ALA A 56 25.93 18.70 4.01
CA ALA A 56 27.20 18.53 4.68
C ALA A 56 28.37 19.03 3.80
N PHE A 57 28.39 18.70 2.51
CA PHE A 57 29.41 19.21 1.58
C PHE A 57 29.33 20.72 1.43
N THR A 58 28.15 21.31 1.25
CA THR A 58 28.00 22.76 1.14
C THR A 58 28.49 23.48 2.41
N GLN A 59 28.15 22.95 3.57
CA GLN A 59 28.62 23.55 4.84
C GLN A 59 30.12 23.42 5.00
N ARG A 60 30.74 22.29 4.63
CA ARG A 60 32.17 22.08 4.62
C ARG A 60 32.89 23.08 3.72
N ASP A 61 32.40 23.24 2.47
CA ASP A 61 32.99 24.15 1.50
C ASP A 61 32.90 25.62 1.97
N ASN A 62 31.79 25.99 2.64
CA ASN A 62 31.66 27.31 3.25
C ASN A 62 32.66 27.51 4.40
N ALA A 63 32.82 26.50 5.28
CA ALA A 63 33.79 26.55 6.38
C ALA A 63 35.22 26.66 5.83
N ASP A 64 35.56 25.91 4.78
CA ASP A 64 36.88 26.01 4.14
C ASP A 64 37.15 27.42 3.58
N GLY A 65 36.16 28.01 2.87
CA GLY A 65 36.24 29.38 2.39
C GLY A 65 36.42 30.41 3.50
N GLU A 66 35.77 30.21 4.66
CA GLU A 66 35.93 31.07 5.84
C GLU A 66 37.31 30.91 6.46
N ILE A 67 37.84 29.69 6.57
CA ILE A 67 39.23 29.42 7.05
C ILE A 67 40.26 30.12 6.18
N ILE A 68 40.12 30.04 4.85
CA ILE A 68 41.01 30.72 3.91
C ILE A 68 40.99 32.24 4.15
N SER A 69 39.80 32.83 4.24
CA SER A 69 39.65 34.27 4.52
C SER A 69 40.26 34.69 5.87
N LEU A 70 40.07 33.88 6.91
CA LEU A 70 40.66 34.15 8.24
C LEU A 70 42.19 34.05 8.25
N ARG A 71 42.76 33.07 7.56
CA ARG A 71 44.21 32.93 7.38
C ARG A 71 44.80 34.14 6.64
N GLU A 72 44.14 34.62 5.57
CA GLU A 72 44.56 35.83 4.88
C GLU A 72 44.52 37.09 5.77
N LYS A 73 43.47 37.22 6.61
CA LYS A 73 43.35 38.32 7.57
C LYS A 73 44.41 38.25 8.63
N ALA A 74 44.67 37.08 9.20
CA ALA A 74 45.72 36.89 10.17
C ALA A 74 47.09 37.26 9.63
N GLU A 75 47.42 36.91 8.39
CA GLU A 75 48.70 37.29 7.75
C GLU A 75 48.82 38.80 7.49
N LYS A 76 47.70 39.46 7.09
CA LYS A 76 47.64 40.91 7.01
C LYS A 76 47.89 41.57 8.39
N TYR A 77 47.24 41.12 9.42
CA TYR A 77 47.42 41.64 10.76
C TYR A 77 48.87 41.43 11.29
N LYS A 78 49.48 40.31 10.98
CA LYS A 78 50.89 40.02 11.28
C LYS A 78 51.80 41.00 10.57
N THR A 79 51.54 41.31 9.27
CA THR A 79 52.33 42.31 8.53
C THR A 79 52.16 43.71 9.11
N GLN A 80 50.94 44.09 9.49
CA GLN A 80 50.66 45.38 10.14
C GLN A 80 51.34 45.51 11.52
N GLN A 81 51.35 44.38 12.31
CA GLN A 81 51.99 44.37 13.61
C GLN A 81 53.47 44.75 13.59
N PHE A 82 54.20 44.43 12.53
CA PHE A 82 55.58 44.88 12.31
C PHE A 82 55.74 46.38 12.06
N GLN A 83 54.65 47.09 11.65
CA GLN A 83 54.67 48.51 11.28
C GLN A 83 54.19 49.41 12.42
N VAL A 84 53.48 48.89 13.39
CA VAL A 84 52.95 49.66 14.52
C VAL A 84 54.02 50.00 15.53
N ARG A 85 53.93 51.24 16.07
CA ARG A 85 54.86 51.76 17.09
C ARG A 85 54.22 51.91 18.47
N ASN A 86 52.94 51.56 18.60
CA ASN A 86 52.14 51.74 19.82
C ASN A 86 51.78 50.37 20.38
N ASN A 87 52.08 50.11 21.66
CA ASN A 87 51.78 48.84 22.36
C ASN A 87 50.28 48.52 22.34
N ARG A 88 49.41 49.52 22.41
CA ARG A 88 47.96 49.31 22.39
C ARG A 88 47.44 48.76 21.06
N GLU A 89 48.01 49.26 19.96
CA GLU A 89 47.70 48.75 18.61
C GLU A 89 48.27 47.35 18.37
N TYR A 90 49.49 47.12 18.88
CA TYR A 90 50.13 45.80 18.84
C TYR A 90 49.29 44.76 19.58
N ASP A 91 48.82 45.05 20.82
CA ASP A 91 47.99 44.18 21.60
C ASP A 91 46.62 43.94 20.96
N ALA A 92 46.06 44.95 20.26
CA ALA A 92 44.78 44.79 19.55
C ALA A 92 44.94 43.83 18.37
N LEU A 93 45.98 43.95 17.56
CA LEU A 93 46.25 43.04 16.42
C LEU A 93 46.55 41.63 16.90
N THR A 94 47.25 41.46 18.04
CA THR A 94 47.48 40.13 18.64
C THR A 94 46.17 39.47 19.02
N ARG A 95 45.26 40.20 19.69
CA ARG A 95 43.91 39.65 20.04
C ARG A 95 43.09 39.26 18.81
N GLU A 96 43.14 40.05 17.75
CA GLU A 96 42.46 39.73 16.50
C GLU A 96 43.01 38.48 15.81
N MET A 97 44.34 38.29 15.84
CA MET A 97 45.00 37.09 15.34
C MET A 97 44.67 35.86 16.17
N ASP A 98 44.67 35.97 17.50
CA ASP A 98 44.32 34.88 18.42
C ASP A 98 42.84 34.48 18.19
N ALA A 99 41.94 35.45 18.10
CA ALA A 99 40.51 35.20 17.83
C ALA A 99 40.27 34.52 16.44
N ALA A 100 41.04 34.94 15.43
CA ALA A 100 40.99 34.31 14.10
C ALA A 100 41.48 32.85 14.18
N GLN A 101 42.59 32.61 14.91
CA GLN A 101 43.13 31.26 15.10
C GLN A 101 42.18 30.34 15.89
N ASP A 102 41.53 30.82 16.94
CA ASP A 102 40.53 30.07 17.68
C ASP A 102 39.32 29.69 16.80
N THR A 103 38.91 30.64 15.94
CA THR A 103 37.83 30.39 14.97
C THR A 103 38.22 29.34 13.94
N ILE A 104 39.45 29.40 13.40
CA ILE A 104 39.97 28.40 12.46
C ILE A 104 39.94 27.00 13.07
N VAL A 105 40.46 26.85 14.31
CA VAL A 105 40.44 25.55 14.99
C VAL A 105 39.02 24.99 15.19
N ARG A 106 38.07 25.88 15.47
CA ARG A 106 36.67 25.49 15.60
C ARG A 106 36.10 25.02 14.25
N LEU A 107 36.33 25.76 13.18
CA LEU A 107 35.86 25.42 11.83
C LEU A 107 36.53 24.14 11.31
N GLU A 108 37.82 23.92 11.57
CA GLU A 108 38.51 22.68 11.21
C GLU A 108 37.85 21.45 11.88
N LYS A 109 37.49 21.54 13.15
CA LYS A 109 36.73 20.48 13.84
C LYS A 109 35.31 20.28 13.26
N GLU A 110 34.65 21.37 12.90
CA GLU A 110 33.34 21.31 12.26
C GLU A 110 33.42 20.62 10.89
N MET A 111 34.45 20.94 10.09
CA MET A 111 34.70 20.27 8.81
C MET A 111 34.93 18.77 8.97
N GLU A 112 35.68 18.32 9.96
CA GLU A 112 35.89 16.90 10.26
C GLU A 112 34.58 16.19 10.61
N MET A 113 33.71 16.82 11.41
CA MET A 113 32.40 16.27 11.74
C MET A 113 31.47 16.19 10.49
N LEU A 114 31.50 17.21 9.63
CA LEU A 114 30.71 17.25 8.41
C LEU A 114 31.17 16.20 7.39
N GLU A 115 32.50 15.99 7.29
CA GLU A 115 33.05 14.92 6.45
C GLU A 115 32.68 13.53 6.94
N GLY A 116 32.74 13.29 8.26
CA GLY A 116 32.24 12.08 8.88
C GLY A 116 30.76 11.85 8.58
N LYS A 117 29.93 12.89 8.71
CA LYS A 117 28.50 12.84 8.40
C LYS A 117 28.23 12.54 6.92
N ALA A 118 28.98 13.15 6.00
CA ALA A 118 28.86 12.90 4.57
C ALA A 118 29.27 11.45 4.21
N THR A 119 30.32 10.93 4.84
CA THR A 119 30.80 9.56 4.63
C THR A 119 29.78 8.54 5.10
N LEU A 120 29.19 8.73 6.27
CA LEU A 120 28.11 7.87 6.77
C LEU A 120 26.89 7.90 5.84
N ALA A 121 26.43 9.11 5.48
CA ALA A 121 25.31 9.24 4.56
C ALA A 121 25.57 8.56 3.20
N ARG A 122 26.80 8.61 2.70
CA ARG A 122 27.19 7.91 1.46
C ARG A 122 27.10 6.39 1.59
N SER A 123 27.57 5.84 2.72
CA SER A 123 27.48 4.40 2.99
C SER A 123 26.02 3.95 3.09
N ASP A 124 25.18 4.73 3.77
CA ASP A 124 23.75 4.45 3.91
C ASP A 124 23.04 4.52 2.55
N ILE A 125 23.38 5.50 1.70
CA ILE A 125 22.86 5.62 0.33
C ILE A 125 23.14 4.36 -0.48
N GLU A 126 24.37 3.82 -0.42
CA GLU A 126 24.71 2.59 -1.13
C GLU A 126 23.90 1.39 -0.62
N THR A 127 23.73 1.28 0.69
CA THR A 127 22.91 0.22 1.30
C THR A 127 21.45 0.31 0.86
N VAL A 128 20.86 1.51 0.90
CA VAL A 128 19.48 1.74 0.46
C VAL A 128 19.30 1.44 -1.03
N LYS A 129 20.27 1.80 -1.87
CA LYS A 129 20.23 1.49 -3.31
C LYS A 129 20.25 -0.01 -3.60
N VAL A 130 21.08 -0.77 -2.88
CA VAL A 130 21.10 -2.23 -2.99
C VAL A 130 19.74 -2.82 -2.62
N THR A 131 19.19 -2.41 -1.47
CA THR A 131 17.87 -2.87 -1.00
C THR A 131 16.75 -2.51 -1.98
N LEU A 132 16.79 -1.30 -2.58
CA LEU A 132 15.84 -0.90 -3.61
C LEU A 132 15.94 -1.78 -4.86
N GLY A 133 17.15 -2.16 -5.27
CA GLY A 133 17.34 -3.06 -6.41
C GLY A 133 16.76 -4.46 -6.16
N GLU A 134 16.95 -5.01 -4.97
CA GLU A 134 16.35 -6.30 -4.57
C GLU A 134 14.83 -6.24 -4.52
N LEU A 135 14.29 -5.14 -3.97
CA LEU A 135 12.86 -4.91 -3.88
C LEU A 135 12.20 -4.75 -5.26
N ASP A 136 12.86 -4.06 -6.18
CA ASP A 136 12.40 -3.86 -7.57
C ASP A 136 12.35 -5.20 -8.32
N GLY A 137 13.35 -6.07 -8.10
CA GLY A 137 13.33 -7.45 -8.61
C GLY A 137 12.14 -8.24 -8.07
N ALA A 138 11.92 -8.23 -6.75
CA ALA A 138 10.81 -8.92 -6.12
C ALA A 138 9.44 -8.39 -6.58
N LEU A 139 9.30 -7.07 -6.75
CA LEU A 139 8.11 -6.43 -7.33
C LEU A 139 7.87 -6.89 -8.77
N GLY A 140 8.91 -6.92 -9.59
CA GLY A 140 8.84 -7.39 -10.97
C GLY A 140 8.29 -8.81 -11.07
N GLU A 141 8.83 -9.74 -10.26
CA GLU A 141 8.36 -11.12 -10.19
C GLU A 141 6.88 -11.23 -9.77
N LYS A 142 6.48 -10.50 -8.73
CA LYS A 142 5.08 -10.54 -8.25
C LYS A 142 4.11 -9.92 -9.25
N ARG A 143 4.49 -8.82 -9.91
CA ARG A 143 3.70 -8.21 -10.98
C ARG A 143 3.58 -9.13 -12.19
N ALA A 144 4.64 -9.81 -12.59
CA ALA A 144 4.63 -10.79 -13.68
C ALA A 144 3.69 -11.98 -13.36
N ALA A 145 3.78 -12.52 -12.14
CA ALA A 145 2.89 -13.58 -11.69
C ALA A 145 1.41 -13.14 -11.68
N LEU A 146 1.11 -11.94 -11.19
CA LEU A 146 -0.25 -11.39 -11.21
C LEU A 146 -0.75 -11.17 -12.65
N ALA A 147 0.11 -10.67 -13.54
CA ALA A 147 -0.25 -10.45 -14.95
C ALA A 147 -0.58 -11.77 -15.67
N GLU A 148 0.16 -12.85 -15.39
CA GLU A 148 -0.11 -14.18 -15.96
C GLU A 148 -1.47 -14.72 -15.51
N VAL A 149 -1.77 -14.66 -14.20
CA VAL A 149 -3.07 -15.06 -13.66
C VAL A 149 -4.18 -14.19 -14.24
N SER A 150 -4.00 -12.88 -14.28
CA SER A 150 -5.01 -11.96 -14.83
C SER A 150 -5.29 -12.22 -16.31
N LYS A 151 -4.25 -12.48 -17.11
CA LYS A 151 -4.39 -12.79 -18.54
C LYS A 151 -5.20 -14.07 -18.78
N THR A 152 -5.01 -15.10 -17.95
CA THR A 152 -5.75 -16.36 -18.08
C THR A 152 -7.22 -16.23 -17.67
N THR A 153 -7.56 -15.27 -16.80
CA THR A 153 -8.92 -15.10 -16.26
C THR A 153 -9.69 -13.93 -16.85
N GLU A 154 -9.04 -13.02 -17.57
CA GLU A 154 -9.60 -11.72 -18.02
C GLU A 154 -10.85 -11.90 -18.92
N GLU A 155 -10.83 -12.82 -19.87
CA GLU A 155 -11.96 -13.06 -20.75
C GLU A 155 -13.18 -13.61 -19.99
N GLU A 156 -12.95 -14.52 -19.06
CA GLU A 156 -14.01 -15.13 -18.26
C GLU A 156 -14.58 -14.14 -17.26
N GLU A 157 -13.74 -13.37 -16.60
CA GLU A 157 -14.13 -12.28 -15.70
C GLU A 157 -14.97 -11.23 -16.45
N GLY A 158 -14.57 -10.85 -17.67
CA GLY A 158 -15.32 -9.91 -18.50
C GLY A 158 -16.72 -10.43 -18.87
N LYS A 159 -16.85 -11.70 -19.25
CA LYS A 159 -18.14 -12.34 -19.54
C LYS A 159 -19.04 -12.38 -18.31
N LEU A 160 -18.50 -12.81 -17.18
CA LEU A 160 -19.24 -12.91 -15.91
C LEU A 160 -19.70 -11.53 -15.41
N ARG A 161 -18.86 -10.50 -15.50
CA ARG A 161 -19.26 -9.11 -15.14
C ARG A 161 -20.41 -8.61 -16.01
N HIS A 162 -20.36 -8.85 -17.32
CA HIS A 162 -21.44 -8.46 -18.21
C HIS A 162 -22.75 -9.23 -17.91
N GLU A 163 -22.68 -10.53 -17.62
CA GLU A 163 -23.83 -11.31 -17.20
C GLU A 163 -24.39 -10.82 -15.85
N ARG A 164 -23.52 -10.48 -14.92
CA ARG A 164 -23.91 -9.88 -13.63
C ARG A 164 -24.72 -8.60 -13.83
N GLU A 165 -24.26 -7.69 -14.67
CA GLU A 165 -24.97 -6.44 -14.98
C GLU A 165 -26.38 -6.70 -15.54
N LYS A 166 -26.50 -7.64 -16.48
CA LYS A 166 -27.81 -8.01 -17.04
C LYS A 166 -28.78 -8.51 -15.97
N ILE A 167 -28.29 -9.29 -15.00
CA ILE A 167 -29.16 -9.81 -13.93
C ILE A 167 -29.48 -8.69 -12.93
N VAL A 168 -28.52 -7.88 -12.54
CA VAL A 168 -28.73 -6.74 -11.62
C VAL A 168 -29.82 -5.80 -12.14
N HIS A 169 -29.86 -5.52 -13.43
CA HIS A 169 -30.92 -4.70 -14.04
C HIS A 169 -32.32 -5.33 -13.95
N ARG A 170 -32.42 -6.66 -13.80
CA ARG A 170 -33.69 -7.39 -13.68
C ARG A 170 -34.16 -7.60 -12.25
N VAL A 171 -33.24 -7.50 -11.28
CA VAL A 171 -33.53 -7.65 -9.85
C VAL A 171 -34.10 -6.35 -9.29
N ALA A 172 -35.15 -6.44 -8.48
CA ALA A 172 -35.73 -5.26 -7.83
C ALA A 172 -34.72 -4.64 -6.85
N LYS A 173 -34.63 -3.30 -6.84
CA LYS A 173 -33.64 -2.55 -6.00
C LYS A 173 -33.64 -2.98 -4.53
N GLY A 174 -34.81 -3.21 -3.93
CA GLY A 174 -34.92 -3.64 -2.54
C GLY A 174 -34.32 -5.04 -2.29
N ASP A 175 -34.55 -5.97 -3.21
CA ASP A 175 -34.03 -7.34 -3.13
C ASP A 175 -32.50 -7.34 -3.34
N LEU A 176 -32.01 -6.48 -4.23
CA LEU A 176 -30.56 -6.29 -4.47
C LEU A 176 -29.84 -5.75 -3.24
N VAL A 177 -30.38 -4.71 -2.60
CA VAL A 177 -29.79 -4.13 -1.37
C VAL A 177 -29.72 -5.18 -0.26
N GLN A 178 -30.76 -6.01 -0.11
CA GLN A 178 -30.75 -7.09 0.87
C GLN A 178 -29.72 -8.15 0.52
N TYR A 179 -29.59 -8.52 -0.75
CA TYR A 179 -28.61 -9.47 -1.27
C TYR A 179 -27.18 -8.99 -0.98
N GLU A 180 -26.83 -7.78 -1.38
CA GLU A 180 -25.49 -7.19 -1.19
C GLU A 180 -25.11 -7.11 0.30
N ARG A 181 -26.03 -6.70 1.15
CA ARG A 181 -25.82 -6.67 2.60
C ARG A 181 -25.48 -8.04 3.18
N ILE A 182 -26.23 -9.09 2.75
CA ILE A 182 -25.98 -10.45 3.24
C ILE A 182 -24.66 -10.98 2.65
N ARG A 183 -24.39 -10.73 1.37
CA ARG A 183 -23.18 -11.15 0.69
C ARG A 183 -21.94 -10.61 1.39
N GLY A 184 -21.89 -9.31 1.69
CA GLY A 184 -20.78 -8.69 2.40
C GLY A 184 -20.58 -9.26 3.83
N ALA A 185 -21.68 -9.56 4.56
CA ALA A 185 -21.61 -10.09 5.91
C ALA A 185 -21.29 -11.60 5.99
N LYS A 186 -21.45 -12.36 4.88
CA LYS A 186 -21.41 -13.84 4.89
C LYS A 186 -20.40 -14.42 3.89
N LYS A 187 -19.24 -13.75 3.73
CA LYS A 187 -18.12 -14.21 2.91
C LYS A 187 -18.56 -14.58 1.47
N GLY A 188 -19.21 -13.65 0.79
CA GLY A 188 -19.61 -13.83 -0.60
C GLY A 188 -20.88 -14.66 -0.84
N LYS A 189 -21.44 -15.32 0.16
CA LYS A 189 -22.58 -16.26 -0.02
C LYS A 189 -23.86 -15.73 0.62
N ALA A 190 -24.71 -15.03 -0.17
CA ALA A 190 -26.00 -14.49 0.26
C ALA A 190 -27.17 -15.46 0.03
N VAL A 191 -27.19 -16.16 -1.11
CA VAL A 191 -28.26 -17.10 -1.48
C VAL A 191 -27.69 -18.51 -1.51
N VAL A 192 -28.33 -19.42 -0.80
CA VAL A 192 -27.89 -20.82 -0.70
C VAL A 192 -29.05 -21.80 -0.86
N PRO A 193 -28.84 -22.94 -1.52
CA PRO A 193 -29.87 -23.99 -1.59
C PRO A 193 -30.00 -24.70 -0.26
N VAL A 194 -31.19 -25.22 -0.02
CA VAL A 194 -31.40 -26.18 1.08
C VAL A 194 -31.13 -27.58 0.56
N ARG A 195 -30.11 -28.26 1.11
CA ARG A 195 -29.72 -29.61 0.74
C ARG A 195 -29.96 -30.57 1.90
N ARG A 196 -30.65 -31.69 1.69
CA ARG A 196 -30.92 -32.71 2.70
C ARG A 196 -31.54 -32.14 4.01
N GLY A 197 -32.41 -31.12 3.85
CA GLY A 197 -33.06 -30.48 5.00
C GLY A 197 -32.18 -29.55 5.83
N ALA A 198 -31.01 -29.17 5.32
CA ALA A 198 -30.07 -28.24 5.97
C ALA A 198 -29.77 -27.03 5.06
N CYS A 199 -29.45 -25.88 5.68
CA CYS A 199 -29.03 -24.68 4.99
C CYS A 199 -27.67 -24.91 4.32
N GLY A 200 -27.54 -24.66 3.01
CA GLY A 200 -26.30 -24.84 2.27
C GLY A 200 -25.16 -23.88 2.64
N GLY A 201 -25.39 -22.93 3.56
CA GLY A 201 -24.38 -21.98 4.00
C GLY A 201 -23.87 -22.15 5.42
N CYS A 202 -24.72 -22.55 6.38
CA CYS A 202 -24.33 -22.76 7.77
C CYS A 202 -24.59 -24.19 8.26
N PHE A 203 -25.18 -25.03 7.41
CA PHE A 203 -25.49 -26.42 7.64
C PHE A 203 -26.48 -26.69 8.80
N ALA A 204 -27.06 -25.63 9.35
CA ALA A 204 -28.11 -25.79 10.37
C ALA A 204 -29.37 -26.41 9.74
N ARG A 205 -30.04 -27.27 10.53
CA ARG A 205 -31.26 -27.96 10.11
C ARG A 205 -32.39 -26.97 9.92
N VAL A 206 -33.11 -27.09 8.81
CA VAL A 206 -34.32 -26.28 8.52
C VAL A 206 -35.54 -27.05 8.98
N PRO A 207 -36.47 -26.42 9.71
CA PRO A 207 -37.70 -27.11 10.16
C PRO A 207 -38.50 -27.70 9.01
N PRO A 208 -39.10 -28.91 9.14
CA PRO A 208 -39.83 -29.56 8.06
C PRO A 208 -40.96 -28.73 7.46
N GLN A 209 -41.65 -27.96 8.29
CA GLN A 209 -42.71 -27.07 7.84
C GLN A 209 -42.18 -25.98 6.90
N LYS A 210 -41.02 -25.37 7.21
CA LYS A 210 -40.36 -24.42 6.34
C LYS A 210 -39.86 -25.03 5.03
N LEU A 211 -39.47 -26.29 5.02
CA LEU A 211 -39.10 -27.02 3.82
C LEU A 211 -40.26 -27.13 2.84
N LEU A 212 -41.48 -27.39 3.35
CA LEU A 212 -42.69 -27.45 2.54
C LEU A 212 -43.05 -26.07 1.94
N GLU A 213 -42.94 -25.02 2.78
CA GLU A 213 -43.17 -23.65 2.34
C GLU A 213 -42.14 -23.19 1.30
N LEU A 214 -40.88 -23.56 1.44
CA LEU A 214 -39.81 -23.27 0.50
C LEU A 214 -40.07 -23.84 -0.89
N ARG A 215 -40.62 -25.03 -0.98
CA ARG A 215 -40.99 -25.66 -2.27
C ARG A 215 -42.03 -24.88 -3.04
N GLN A 216 -42.89 -24.12 -2.35
CA GLN A 216 -43.91 -23.28 -3.00
C GLN A 216 -43.31 -22.02 -3.66
N ASN A 217 -42.08 -21.64 -3.35
CA ASN A 217 -41.39 -20.48 -3.89
C ASN A 217 -42.21 -19.17 -3.83
N SER A 218 -43.10 -19.04 -2.83
CA SER A 218 -44.08 -17.95 -2.72
C SER A 218 -43.53 -16.66 -2.12
N LYS A 219 -42.44 -16.73 -1.33
CA LYS A 219 -41.76 -15.59 -0.68
C LYS A 219 -40.29 -15.88 -0.51
N ILE A 220 -39.50 -14.83 -0.16
CA ILE A 220 -38.08 -14.95 0.19
C ILE A 220 -37.98 -15.45 1.64
N TYR A 221 -37.30 -16.56 1.86
CA TYR A 221 -37.05 -17.12 3.16
C TYR A 221 -35.62 -16.88 3.59
N LEU A 222 -35.42 -16.48 4.84
CA LEU A 222 -34.11 -16.34 5.47
C LEU A 222 -33.84 -17.51 6.41
N CYS A 223 -32.60 -17.96 6.44
CA CYS A 223 -32.17 -18.94 7.42
C CYS A 223 -32.16 -18.31 8.82
N GLU A 224 -32.86 -18.92 9.79
CA GLU A 224 -32.97 -18.42 11.18
C GLU A 224 -31.61 -18.34 11.90
N HIS A 225 -30.66 -19.20 11.51
CA HIS A 225 -29.34 -19.24 12.14
C HIS A 225 -28.34 -18.26 11.54
N CYS A 226 -28.29 -18.13 10.22
CA CYS A 226 -27.25 -17.34 9.58
C CYS A 226 -27.75 -16.13 8.78
N GLY A 227 -29.07 -15.99 8.60
CA GLY A 227 -29.69 -14.88 7.88
C GLY A 227 -29.51 -14.88 6.36
N ARG A 228 -28.93 -15.95 5.78
CA ARG A 228 -28.84 -16.09 4.31
C ARG A 228 -30.20 -16.38 3.70
N ILE A 229 -30.39 -15.95 2.47
CA ILE A 229 -31.57 -16.32 1.67
C ILE A 229 -31.46 -17.80 1.33
N ILE A 230 -32.50 -18.58 1.64
CA ILE A 230 -32.55 -20.00 1.33
C ILE A 230 -33.53 -20.24 0.17
N VAL A 231 -33.11 -21.09 -0.76
CA VAL A 231 -33.90 -21.45 -1.93
C VAL A 231 -34.13 -22.97 -1.98
N SER A 232 -35.20 -23.39 -2.67
CA SER A 232 -35.48 -24.81 -2.90
C SER A 232 -34.44 -25.44 -3.84
N ASP A 233 -34.26 -26.77 -3.77
CA ASP A 233 -33.38 -27.51 -4.69
C ASP A 233 -33.83 -27.34 -6.15
N GLU A 234 -35.12 -27.16 -6.40
CA GLU A 234 -35.69 -26.95 -7.75
C GLU A 234 -35.15 -25.65 -8.41
N ILE A 235 -34.99 -24.59 -7.61
CA ILE A 235 -34.40 -23.34 -8.08
C ILE A 235 -32.88 -23.53 -8.32
N ALA A 236 -32.21 -24.30 -7.47
CA ALA A 236 -30.78 -24.53 -7.55
C ALA A 236 -30.39 -25.42 -8.75
N VAL A 237 -31.20 -26.40 -9.10
CA VAL A 237 -30.91 -27.36 -10.19
C VAL A 237 -31.35 -26.86 -11.57
N GLY A 238 -32.05 -25.72 -11.66
CA GLY A 238 -32.44 -25.13 -12.94
C GLY A 238 -33.51 -25.91 -13.70
N LYS A 239 -34.25 -26.84 -13.07
CA LYS A 239 -35.35 -27.51 -13.70
C LYS A 239 -36.50 -26.51 -13.96
N THR A 240 -36.64 -26.09 -15.18
CA THR A 240 -37.88 -25.55 -15.69
C THR A 240 -38.94 -26.59 -15.53
N SER A 241 -39.88 -26.40 -14.59
CA SER A 241 -41.13 -27.15 -14.67
C SER A 241 -41.81 -26.77 -16.00
N PRO A 242 -42.18 -27.72 -16.86
CA PRO A 242 -43.04 -27.41 -17.99
C PRO A 242 -44.36 -26.91 -17.42
N VAL A 243 -44.83 -25.78 -17.92
CA VAL A 243 -46.19 -25.27 -17.74
C VAL A 243 -47.14 -26.14 -18.54
#